data_907bce6d7e82027438c64ef268e7c723
#
_entry.id   907bce6d7e82027438c64ef268e7c723
#
_cell.length_a   1.000
_cell.length_b   1.000
_cell.length_c   1.000
_cell.angle_alpha   90.00
_cell.angle_beta   90.00
_cell.angle_gamma   90.00
#
_symmetry.space_group_name_H-M   'P 1'
#
loop_
_entity.id
_entity.type
_entity.pdbx_description
1 polymer ?
#
loop_
_entity_poly.entity_id
_entity_poly.type
_entity_poly.pdbx_seq_one_letter_code
_entity_poly.pdbx_strand_id
1 'polypeptide(L)'
;MYVFFLTVQYVGIAVLITEMMFILSKPASKLQMTLLVMTTATLLNFIGYLMEITSTSMETALMGVKVEYLGKPFIMLSLFFFVMHYCHIEIPKIVSGFFMIMHIGITMLVFTCDDHNLFYDSLSFTTEGVFPHLLKGQGPMCIFFMVMTGCFATICIFCAVREWHIAETKLARKQAAYILLMIVTQAIGFALYLSGITGGYDTMNIAYLINVILLAVSIFRYRLFEVLTLAKEKALNDYQDGLIVLD
;
A
#
# COMPACT_ATOMS: atom_id res chain seq x y z
N MET A 1 -25.26 4.78 4.24
CA MET A 1 -23.94 4.19 4.43
C MET A 1 -23.46 3.46 3.17
N TYR A 2 -24.27 2.62 2.51
CA TYR A 2 -23.88 1.94 1.23
C TYR A 2 -23.38 2.92 0.16
N VAL A 3 -24.12 4.01 -0.12
CA VAL A 3 -23.71 5.04 -1.09
C VAL A 3 -22.35 5.66 -0.73
N PHE A 4 -22.06 5.84 0.55
CA PHE A 4 -20.76 6.33 1.01
C PHE A 4 -19.62 5.37 0.61
N PHE A 5 -19.76 4.06 0.88
CA PHE A 5 -18.75 3.08 0.50
C PHE A 5 -18.58 3.01 -1.03
N LEU A 6 -19.66 3.03 -1.81
CA LEU A 6 -19.59 3.11 -3.27
C LEU A 6 -18.83 4.36 -3.74
N THR A 7 -19.15 5.52 -3.15
CA THR A 7 -18.48 6.78 -3.48
C THR A 7 -16.98 6.69 -3.19
N VAL A 8 -16.59 6.12 -2.04
CA VAL A 8 -15.18 5.88 -1.69
C VAL A 8 -14.48 5.05 -2.76
N GLN A 9 -15.11 3.96 -3.25
CA GLN A 9 -14.51 3.10 -4.28
C GLN A 9 -14.35 3.86 -5.61
N TYR A 10 -15.41 4.52 -6.12
CA TYR A 10 -15.34 5.23 -7.40
C TYR A 10 -14.35 6.41 -7.36
N VAL A 11 -14.36 7.20 -6.29
CA VAL A 11 -13.42 8.31 -6.12
C VAL A 11 -12.00 7.78 -6.02
N GLY A 12 -11.77 6.71 -5.23
CA GLY A 12 -10.46 6.08 -5.09
C GLY A 12 -9.93 5.57 -6.43
N ILE A 13 -10.74 4.87 -7.22
CA ILE A 13 -10.36 4.38 -8.56
C ILE A 13 -9.99 5.55 -9.48
N ALA A 14 -10.82 6.61 -9.53
CA ALA A 14 -10.56 7.77 -10.40
C ALA A 14 -9.26 8.49 -10.03
N VAL A 15 -9.00 8.71 -8.75
CA VAL A 15 -7.78 9.36 -8.27
C VAL A 15 -6.56 8.48 -8.54
N LEU A 16 -6.64 7.15 -8.28
CA LEU A 16 -5.55 6.20 -8.54
C LEU A 16 -5.17 6.14 -10.03
N ILE A 17 -6.15 6.13 -10.93
CA ILE A 17 -5.87 6.17 -12.38
C ILE A 17 -5.14 7.47 -12.74
N THR A 18 -5.59 8.61 -12.19
CA THR A 18 -4.94 9.90 -12.43
C THR A 18 -3.50 9.92 -11.90
N GLU A 19 -3.27 9.40 -10.69
CA GLU A 19 -1.92 9.26 -10.11
C GLU A 19 -1.03 8.34 -10.94
N MET A 20 -1.54 7.19 -11.39
CA MET A 20 -0.79 6.28 -12.27
C MET A 20 -0.33 6.97 -13.54
N MET A 21 -1.23 7.69 -14.23
CA MET A 21 -0.88 8.44 -15.45
C MET A 21 0.21 9.47 -15.16
N PHE A 22 0.13 10.17 -14.03
CA PHE A 22 1.14 11.14 -13.63
C PHE A 22 2.47 10.48 -13.28
N ILE A 23 2.47 9.39 -12.51
CA ILE A 23 3.68 8.63 -12.16
C ILE A 23 4.37 8.11 -13.42
N LEU A 24 3.61 7.58 -14.39
CA LEU A 24 4.14 7.09 -15.68
C LEU A 24 4.78 8.20 -16.53
N SER A 25 4.36 9.45 -16.38
CA SER A 25 4.97 10.60 -17.06
C SER A 25 6.33 11.01 -16.50
N LYS A 26 6.76 10.46 -15.37
CA LYS A 26 8.04 10.78 -14.74
C LYS A 26 9.17 9.87 -15.24
N PRO A 27 10.44 10.32 -15.18
CA PRO A 27 11.58 9.50 -15.55
C PRO A 27 11.65 8.21 -14.73
N ALA A 28 12.05 7.12 -15.37
CA ALA A 28 12.17 5.81 -14.72
C ALA A 28 13.19 5.86 -13.57
N SER A 29 12.72 5.52 -12.38
CA SER A 29 13.51 5.44 -11.15
C SER A 29 12.99 4.32 -10.24
N LYS A 30 13.81 3.87 -9.28
CA LYS A 30 13.36 2.89 -8.29
C LYS A 30 12.14 3.39 -7.52
N LEU A 31 12.11 4.67 -7.18
CA LEU A 31 10.99 5.29 -6.49
C LEU A 31 9.73 5.29 -7.36
N GLN A 32 9.84 5.73 -8.61
CA GLN A 32 8.72 5.73 -9.56
C GLN A 32 8.14 4.33 -9.72
N MET A 33 8.99 3.31 -9.91
CA MET A 33 8.54 1.93 -10.06
C MET A 33 7.83 1.44 -8.80
N THR A 34 8.36 1.75 -7.61
CA THR A 34 7.74 1.34 -6.34
C THR A 34 6.38 2.00 -6.13
N LEU A 35 6.26 3.30 -6.45
CA LEU A 35 4.98 4.02 -6.41
C LEU A 35 3.98 3.48 -7.44
N LEU A 36 4.44 3.13 -8.64
CA LEU A 36 3.60 2.53 -9.67
C LEU A 36 3.04 1.16 -9.21
N VAL A 37 3.87 0.33 -8.60
CA VAL A 37 3.42 -0.95 -8.02
C VAL A 37 2.41 -0.70 -6.90
N MET A 38 2.67 0.26 -6.01
CA MET A 38 1.77 0.59 -4.91
C MET A 38 0.40 1.09 -5.39
N THR A 39 0.38 2.03 -6.35
CA THR A 39 -0.88 2.56 -6.90
C THR A 39 -1.64 1.49 -7.69
N THR A 40 -0.95 0.64 -8.44
CA THR A 40 -1.59 -0.49 -9.17
C THR A 40 -2.18 -1.51 -8.19
N ALA A 41 -1.44 -1.87 -7.14
CA ALA A 41 -1.89 -2.78 -6.10
C ALA A 41 -3.13 -2.23 -5.37
N THR A 42 -3.12 -0.94 -5.04
CA THR A 42 -4.25 -0.26 -4.41
C THR A 42 -5.45 -0.20 -5.36
N LEU A 43 -5.24 0.04 -6.65
CA LEU A 43 -6.32 0.07 -7.66
C LEU A 43 -7.00 -1.31 -7.76
N LEU A 44 -6.24 -2.40 -7.82
CA LEU A 44 -6.79 -3.76 -7.82
C LEU A 44 -7.59 -4.05 -6.54
N ASN A 45 -7.12 -3.59 -5.39
CA ASN A 45 -7.85 -3.71 -4.13
C ASN A 45 -9.19 -2.97 -4.20
N PHE A 46 -9.23 -1.72 -4.69
CA PHE A 46 -10.48 -0.95 -4.83
C PHE A 46 -11.47 -1.62 -5.79
N ILE A 47 -10.98 -2.13 -6.93
CA ILE A 47 -11.81 -2.85 -7.91
C ILE A 47 -12.38 -4.12 -7.28
N GLY A 48 -11.56 -4.92 -6.60
CA GLY A 48 -11.98 -6.15 -5.95
C GLY A 48 -13.02 -5.92 -4.87
N TYR A 49 -12.81 -4.92 -4.01
CA TYR A 49 -13.78 -4.58 -2.97
C TYR A 49 -15.10 -3.99 -3.56
N LEU A 50 -15.00 -3.21 -4.64
CA LEU A 50 -16.20 -2.77 -5.36
C LEU A 50 -17.02 -3.97 -5.87
N MET A 51 -16.35 -4.99 -6.42
CA MET A 51 -17.01 -6.24 -6.85
C MET A 51 -17.64 -6.98 -5.66
N GLU A 52 -16.97 -7.04 -4.50
CA GLU A 52 -17.50 -7.68 -3.30
C GLU A 52 -18.78 -7.00 -2.81
N ILE A 53 -18.77 -5.66 -2.63
CA ILE A 53 -19.92 -4.91 -2.08
C ILE A 53 -21.09 -4.75 -3.05
N THR A 54 -20.89 -5.05 -4.33
CA THR A 54 -21.97 -5.05 -5.35
C THR A 54 -22.40 -6.46 -5.72
N SER A 55 -21.85 -7.49 -5.07
CA SER A 55 -22.14 -8.89 -5.36
C SER A 55 -23.57 -9.28 -4.95
N THR A 56 -24.12 -10.27 -5.63
CA THR A 56 -25.44 -10.84 -5.36
C THR A 56 -25.38 -12.32 -4.96
N SER A 57 -24.19 -12.91 -4.99
CA SER A 57 -23.96 -14.32 -4.65
C SER A 57 -22.60 -14.51 -4.00
N MET A 58 -22.45 -15.63 -3.30
CA MET A 58 -21.18 -16.07 -2.71
C MET A 58 -20.05 -16.11 -3.74
N GLU A 59 -20.32 -16.67 -4.92
CA GLU A 59 -19.34 -16.84 -5.99
C GLU A 59 -18.80 -15.49 -6.49
N THR A 60 -19.71 -14.54 -6.77
CA THR A 60 -19.36 -13.20 -7.25
C THR A 60 -18.60 -12.40 -6.17
N ALA A 61 -19.00 -12.54 -4.89
CA ALA A 61 -18.31 -11.90 -3.78
C ALA A 61 -16.90 -12.47 -3.60
N LEU A 62 -16.73 -13.78 -3.68
CA LEU A 62 -15.43 -14.42 -3.58
C LEU A 62 -14.50 -14.06 -4.74
N MET A 63 -15.05 -13.93 -5.96
CA MET A 63 -14.28 -13.43 -7.10
C MET A 63 -13.78 -12.00 -6.82
N GLY A 64 -14.60 -11.14 -6.23
CA GLY A 64 -14.19 -9.81 -5.78
C GLY A 64 -13.01 -9.87 -4.80
N VAL A 65 -13.07 -10.74 -3.80
CA VAL A 65 -11.96 -10.97 -2.86
C VAL A 65 -10.69 -11.49 -3.56
N LYS A 66 -10.82 -12.41 -4.51
CA LYS A 66 -9.68 -12.90 -5.29
C LYS A 66 -9.01 -11.76 -6.09
N VAL A 67 -9.81 -10.88 -6.71
CA VAL A 67 -9.30 -9.67 -7.39
C VAL A 67 -8.64 -8.69 -6.41
N GLU A 68 -9.24 -8.47 -5.24
CA GLU A 68 -8.67 -7.66 -4.16
C GLU A 68 -7.27 -8.14 -3.76
N TYR A 69 -7.10 -9.45 -3.61
CA TYR A 69 -5.83 -10.06 -3.21
C TYR A 69 -4.78 -10.16 -4.32
N LEU A 70 -5.07 -9.79 -5.56
CA LEU A 70 -4.03 -9.50 -6.55
C LEU A 70 -3.22 -8.25 -6.16
N GLY A 71 -3.84 -7.32 -5.43
CA GLY A 71 -3.22 -6.08 -4.98
C GLY A 71 -2.89 -6.05 -3.48
N LYS A 72 -3.84 -6.42 -2.63
CA LYS A 72 -3.80 -6.22 -1.16
C LYS A 72 -2.49 -6.66 -0.49
N PRO A 73 -1.89 -7.82 -0.78
CA PRO A 73 -0.61 -8.20 -0.22
C PRO A 73 0.52 -7.24 -0.58
N PHE A 74 0.49 -6.66 -1.78
CA PHE A 74 1.56 -5.82 -2.30
C PHE A 74 1.47 -4.36 -1.86
N ILE A 75 0.34 -3.89 -1.30
CA ILE A 75 0.19 -2.49 -0.85
C ILE A 75 1.21 -2.19 0.26
N MET A 76 1.23 -2.99 1.33
CA MET A 76 2.15 -2.77 2.44
C MET A 76 3.60 -3.08 2.07
N LEU A 77 3.83 -4.11 1.26
CA LEU A 77 5.16 -4.46 0.76
C LEU A 77 5.76 -3.33 -0.09
N SER A 78 4.98 -2.75 -1.00
CA SER A 78 5.44 -1.63 -1.83
C SER A 78 5.64 -0.36 -1.00
N LEU A 79 4.78 -0.08 -0.02
CA LEU A 79 5.00 1.01 0.92
C LEU A 79 6.29 0.81 1.73
N PHE A 80 6.57 -0.41 2.18
CA PHE A 80 7.82 -0.75 2.86
C PHE A 80 9.03 -0.47 1.95
N PHE A 81 9.04 -0.97 0.71
CA PHE A 81 10.13 -0.67 -0.22
C PHE A 81 10.24 0.82 -0.54
N PHE A 82 9.11 1.52 -0.67
CA PHE A 82 9.09 2.97 -0.87
C PHE A 82 9.77 3.71 0.28
N VAL A 83 9.41 3.39 1.54
CA VAL A 83 10.01 4.00 2.73
C VAL A 83 11.51 3.69 2.83
N MET A 84 11.91 2.44 2.55
CA MET A 84 13.34 2.08 2.53
C MET A 84 14.12 2.88 1.48
N HIS A 85 13.59 3.00 0.25
CA HIS A 85 14.20 3.82 -0.79
C HIS A 85 14.25 5.30 -0.41
N TYR A 86 13.18 5.83 0.19
CA TYR A 86 13.12 7.21 0.66
C TYR A 86 14.14 7.50 1.76
N CYS A 87 14.33 6.58 2.69
CA CYS A 87 15.31 6.67 3.77
C CYS A 87 16.73 6.25 3.35
N HIS A 88 16.99 6.02 2.05
CA HIS A 88 18.27 5.57 1.50
C HIS A 88 18.80 4.28 2.13
N ILE A 89 17.90 3.39 2.58
CA ILE A 89 18.23 2.08 3.12
C ILE A 89 18.20 1.05 2.00
N GLU A 90 19.35 0.43 1.73
CA GLU A 90 19.44 -0.62 0.73
C GLU A 90 19.03 -1.98 1.31
N ILE A 91 18.04 -2.61 0.67
CA ILE A 91 17.61 -3.97 1.01
C ILE A 91 18.31 -4.94 0.06
N PRO A 92 18.98 -6.00 0.58
CA PRO A 92 19.60 -7.01 -0.26
C PRO A 92 18.58 -7.65 -1.22
N LYS A 93 18.99 -7.91 -2.46
CA LYS A 93 18.10 -8.48 -3.50
C LYS A 93 17.48 -9.82 -3.08
N ILE A 94 18.24 -10.63 -2.33
CA ILE A 94 17.74 -11.92 -1.81
C ILE A 94 16.57 -11.71 -0.84
N VAL A 95 16.67 -10.72 0.06
CA VAL A 95 15.61 -10.38 1.04
C VAL A 95 14.38 -9.82 0.32
N SER A 96 14.59 -8.93 -0.66
CA SER A 96 13.50 -8.39 -1.48
C SER A 96 12.79 -9.51 -2.25
N GLY A 97 13.55 -10.44 -2.87
CA GLY A 97 13.02 -11.59 -3.57
C GLY A 97 12.23 -12.52 -2.65
N PHE A 98 12.73 -12.78 -1.45
CA PHE A 98 12.04 -13.59 -0.45
C PHE A 98 10.68 -12.98 -0.06
N PHE A 99 10.62 -11.67 0.23
CA PHE A 99 9.36 -11.00 0.53
C PHE A 99 8.37 -11.04 -0.65
N MET A 100 8.85 -10.86 -1.88
CA MET A 100 8.01 -10.99 -3.08
C MET A 100 7.41 -12.39 -3.21
N ILE A 101 8.21 -13.45 -3.06
CA ILE A 101 7.74 -14.83 -3.13
C ILE A 101 6.70 -15.10 -2.04
N MET A 102 6.92 -14.64 -0.82
CA MET A 102 5.95 -14.79 0.28
C MET A 102 4.60 -14.12 -0.06
N HIS A 103 4.61 -12.90 -0.60
CA HIS A 103 3.37 -12.19 -0.93
C HIS A 103 2.65 -12.82 -2.12
N ILE A 104 3.39 -13.34 -3.11
CA ILE A 104 2.82 -14.18 -4.18
C ILE A 104 2.19 -15.45 -3.59
N GLY A 105 2.85 -16.10 -2.63
CA GLY A 105 2.31 -17.26 -1.93
C GLY A 105 1.00 -16.95 -1.20
N ILE A 106 0.88 -15.80 -0.53
CA ILE A 106 -0.37 -15.33 0.09
C ILE A 106 -1.47 -15.14 -0.96
N THR A 107 -1.16 -14.51 -2.10
CA THR A 107 -2.12 -14.39 -3.21
C THR A 107 -2.60 -15.76 -3.68
N MET A 108 -1.71 -16.72 -3.90
CA MET A 108 -2.06 -18.07 -4.33
C MET A 108 -2.94 -18.78 -3.30
N LEU A 109 -2.66 -18.65 -1.99
CA LEU A 109 -3.50 -19.22 -0.94
C LEU A 109 -4.92 -18.64 -0.93
N VAL A 110 -5.11 -17.38 -1.29
CA VAL A 110 -6.46 -16.81 -1.43
C VAL A 110 -7.15 -17.30 -2.69
N PHE A 111 -6.41 -17.50 -3.79
CA PHE A 111 -7.00 -18.04 -5.02
C PHE A 111 -7.47 -19.48 -4.88
N THR A 112 -6.84 -20.26 -4.02
CA THR A 112 -7.17 -21.68 -3.73
C THR A 112 -7.92 -21.86 -2.40
N CYS A 113 -8.45 -20.79 -1.81
CA CYS A 113 -9.11 -20.86 -0.49
C CYS A 113 -10.39 -21.69 -0.47
N ASP A 114 -10.93 -22.05 -1.65
CA ASP A 114 -12.05 -22.99 -1.78
C ASP A 114 -11.66 -24.43 -1.43
N ASP A 115 -10.37 -24.79 -1.57
CA ASP A 115 -9.86 -26.15 -1.41
C ASP A 115 -9.24 -26.41 -0.02
N HIS A 116 -9.05 -25.38 0.81
CA HIS A 116 -8.38 -25.50 2.09
C HIS A 116 -8.74 -24.36 3.07
N ASN A 117 -8.55 -24.62 4.38
CA ASN A 117 -8.80 -23.65 5.45
C ASN A 117 -7.54 -22.91 5.92
N LEU A 118 -6.49 -22.82 5.07
CA LEU A 118 -5.21 -22.23 5.46
C LEU A 118 -5.29 -20.71 5.58
N PHE A 119 -5.96 -20.03 4.63
CA PHE A 119 -6.06 -18.58 4.65
C PHE A 119 -7.35 -18.09 5.32
N TYR A 120 -8.51 -18.62 4.90
CA TYR A 120 -9.78 -18.46 5.58
C TYR A 120 -10.19 -19.79 6.20
N ASP A 121 -10.56 -19.80 7.50
CA ASP A 121 -11.06 -20.99 8.19
C ASP A 121 -12.56 -21.19 7.96
N SER A 122 -13.26 -20.11 7.67
CA SER A 122 -14.69 -20.08 7.34
C SER A 122 -15.03 -18.95 6.39
N LEU A 123 -15.93 -19.22 5.46
CA LEU A 123 -16.44 -18.24 4.51
C LEU A 123 -17.97 -18.34 4.45
N SER A 124 -18.66 -17.24 4.64
CA SER A 124 -20.11 -17.17 4.47
C SER A 124 -20.49 -15.84 3.84
N PHE A 125 -21.49 -15.88 2.97
CA PHE A 125 -22.05 -14.68 2.32
C PHE A 125 -23.28 -14.23 3.06
N THR A 126 -23.34 -12.94 3.38
CA THR A 126 -24.52 -12.33 4.00
C THR A 126 -24.99 -11.13 3.18
N THR A 127 -26.31 -11.01 3.10
CA THR A 127 -26.99 -9.83 2.54
C THR A 127 -27.56 -8.95 3.66
N GLU A 128 -27.37 -9.36 4.90
CA GLU A 128 -27.80 -8.57 6.06
C GLU A 128 -26.84 -7.41 6.31
N GLY A 129 -27.38 -6.31 6.84
CA GLY A 129 -26.59 -5.14 7.17
C GLY A 129 -26.64 -4.03 6.12
N VAL A 130 -25.53 -3.32 5.92
CA VAL A 130 -25.47 -2.12 5.05
C VAL A 130 -25.39 -2.49 3.58
N PHE A 131 -24.68 -3.56 3.25
CA PHE A 131 -24.52 -4.11 1.90
C PHE A 131 -24.06 -5.57 1.97
N PRO A 132 -24.23 -6.33 0.87
CA PRO A 132 -23.75 -7.71 0.79
C PRO A 132 -22.24 -7.78 1.01
N HIS A 133 -21.77 -8.73 1.79
CA HIS A 133 -20.35 -8.95 2.02
C HIS A 133 -20.05 -10.38 2.48
N LEU A 134 -18.76 -10.73 2.43
CA LEU A 134 -18.28 -12.01 2.96
C LEU A 134 -17.86 -11.86 4.42
N LEU A 135 -18.40 -12.72 5.27
CA LEU A 135 -17.88 -12.96 6.60
C LEU A 135 -16.72 -13.96 6.46
N LYS A 136 -15.52 -13.52 6.83
CA LYS A 136 -14.25 -14.23 6.61
C LYS A 136 -13.64 -14.56 7.96
N GLY A 137 -13.63 -15.85 8.34
CA GLY A 137 -12.85 -16.33 9.46
C GLY A 137 -11.35 -16.34 9.12
N GLN A 138 -10.51 -16.13 10.13
CA GLN A 138 -9.06 -15.94 9.94
C GLN A 138 -8.33 -17.27 10.12
N GLY A 139 -7.87 -17.87 9.04
CA GLY A 139 -7.00 -19.03 9.07
C GLY A 139 -5.55 -18.68 9.49
N PRO A 140 -4.71 -19.70 9.74
CA PRO A 140 -3.35 -19.49 10.24
C PRO A 140 -2.45 -18.65 9.33
N MET A 141 -2.59 -18.78 8.01
CA MET A 141 -1.82 -17.99 7.05
C MET A 141 -2.32 -16.55 6.95
N CYS A 142 -3.61 -16.31 7.19
CA CYS A 142 -4.15 -14.97 7.32
C CYS A 142 -3.56 -14.25 8.54
N ILE A 143 -3.50 -14.92 9.69
CA ILE A 143 -2.87 -14.39 10.91
C ILE A 143 -1.38 -14.11 10.68
N PHE A 144 -0.67 -15.03 10.03
CA PHE A 144 0.74 -14.84 9.68
C PHE A 144 0.93 -13.59 8.79
N PHE A 145 0.09 -13.42 7.77
CA PHE A 145 0.11 -12.24 6.89
C PHE A 145 -0.16 -10.94 7.66
N MET A 146 -1.11 -10.96 8.59
CA MET A 146 -1.42 -9.81 9.43
C MET A 146 -0.25 -9.41 10.34
N VAL A 147 0.41 -10.39 10.98
CA VAL A 147 1.61 -10.15 11.80
C VAL A 147 2.74 -9.58 10.97
N MET A 148 3.00 -10.15 9.80
CA MET A 148 4.02 -9.66 8.86
C MET A 148 3.75 -8.22 8.43
N THR A 149 2.50 -7.89 8.09
CA THR A 149 2.06 -6.52 7.76
C THR A 149 2.31 -5.56 8.92
N GLY A 150 2.00 -5.96 10.15
CA GLY A 150 2.29 -5.20 11.36
C GLY A 150 3.78 -4.94 11.58
N CYS A 151 4.63 -5.95 11.33
CA CYS A 151 6.08 -5.79 11.38
C CYS A 151 6.59 -4.77 10.36
N PHE A 152 6.12 -4.84 9.11
CA PHE A 152 6.49 -3.85 8.09
C PHE A 152 6.03 -2.44 8.46
N ALA A 153 4.80 -2.29 8.96
CA ALA A 153 4.30 -1.00 9.42
C ALA A 153 5.17 -0.41 10.54
N THR A 154 5.55 -1.23 11.51
CA THR A 154 6.42 -0.81 12.64
C THR A 154 7.79 -0.34 12.16
N ILE A 155 8.42 -1.09 11.25
CA ILE A 155 9.71 -0.70 10.66
C ILE A 155 9.57 0.61 9.89
N CYS A 156 8.51 0.74 9.08
CA CYS A 156 8.24 1.96 8.31
C CYS A 156 8.03 3.18 9.21
N ILE A 157 7.28 3.05 10.32
CA ILE A 157 7.08 4.13 11.31
C ILE A 157 8.44 4.55 11.88
N PHE A 158 9.24 3.61 12.33
CA PHE A 158 10.57 3.89 12.89
C PHE A 158 11.46 4.66 11.89
N CYS A 159 11.54 4.18 10.65
CA CYS A 159 12.34 4.81 9.60
C CYS A 159 11.80 6.21 9.24
N ALA A 160 10.49 6.37 9.11
CA ALA A 160 9.89 7.67 8.79
C ALA A 160 10.04 8.70 9.91
N VAL A 161 9.93 8.28 11.18
CA VAL A 161 10.19 9.14 12.35
C VAL A 161 11.65 9.56 12.40
N ARG A 162 12.57 8.61 12.19
CA ARG A 162 14.00 8.92 12.12
C ARG A 162 14.27 9.97 11.03
N GLU A 163 13.76 9.75 9.82
CA GLU A 163 13.96 10.66 8.70
C GLU A 163 13.37 12.05 8.96
N TRP A 164 12.19 12.11 9.59
CA TRP A 164 11.58 13.39 10.01
C TRP A 164 12.46 14.18 10.99
N HIS A 165 13.14 13.47 11.91
CA HIS A 165 14.04 14.11 12.89
C HIS A 165 15.34 14.61 12.27
N ILE A 166 15.94 13.86 11.33
CA ILE A 166 17.24 14.22 10.72
C ILE A 166 17.09 15.14 9.52
N ALA A 167 15.87 15.38 9.03
CA ALA A 167 15.63 16.23 7.86
C ALA A 167 16.12 17.67 8.08
N GLU A 168 17.10 18.10 7.28
CA GLU A 168 17.72 19.42 7.36
C GLU A 168 16.83 20.52 6.78
N THR A 169 16.05 20.21 5.74
CA THR A 169 15.20 21.19 5.05
C THR A 169 13.75 21.11 5.50
N LYS A 170 13.05 22.27 5.50
CA LYS A 170 11.61 22.33 5.78
C LYS A 170 10.80 21.45 4.81
N LEU A 171 11.26 21.32 3.56
CA LEU A 171 10.59 20.53 2.53
C LEU A 171 10.74 19.04 2.82
N ALA A 172 11.96 18.55 3.07
CA ALA A 172 12.21 17.15 3.42
C ALA A 172 11.44 16.73 4.69
N ARG A 173 11.43 17.60 5.70
CA ARG A 173 10.66 17.37 6.94
C ARG A 173 9.15 17.24 6.69
N LYS A 174 8.59 18.06 5.80
CA LYS A 174 7.18 17.94 5.40
C LYS A 174 6.92 16.64 4.64
N GLN A 175 7.79 16.24 3.71
CA GLN A 175 7.66 14.98 2.99
C GLN A 175 7.69 13.78 3.95
N ALA A 176 8.66 13.72 4.86
CA ALA A 176 8.73 12.68 5.88
C ALA A 176 7.48 12.65 6.77
N ALA A 177 6.92 13.82 7.14
CA ALA A 177 5.67 13.91 7.90
C ALA A 177 4.47 13.36 7.13
N TYR A 178 4.35 13.61 5.82
CA TYR A 178 3.28 13.04 4.99
C TYR A 178 3.40 11.53 4.84
N ILE A 179 4.63 11.03 4.65
CA ILE A 179 4.91 9.57 4.61
C ILE A 179 4.52 8.93 5.95
N LEU A 180 4.92 9.53 7.08
CA LEU A 180 4.54 9.06 8.41
C LEU A 180 3.02 9.07 8.59
N LEU A 181 2.33 10.12 8.15
CA LEU A 181 0.88 10.21 8.22
C LEU A 181 0.19 9.11 7.39
N MET A 182 0.72 8.78 6.22
CA MET A 182 0.23 7.65 5.40
C MET A 182 0.34 6.32 6.15
N ILE A 183 1.49 6.04 6.76
CA ILE A 183 1.72 4.79 7.51
C ILE A 183 0.79 4.72 8.73
N VAL A 184 0.68 5.81 9.49
CA VAL A 184 -0.18 5.89 10.68
C VAL A 184 -1.66 5.70 10.30
N THR A 185 -2.11 6.31 9.20
CA THR A 185 -3.48 6.13 8.70
C THR A 185 -3.78 4.67 8.36
N GLN A 186 -2.84 3.97 7.71
CA GLN A 186 -2.98 2.53 7.44
C GLN A 186 -2.98 1.72 8.73
N ALA A 187 -2.11 2.03 9.68
CA ALA A 187 -2.03 1.33 10.97
C ALA A 187 -3.34 1.48 11.77
N ILE A 188 -3.94 2.68 11.76
CA ILE A 188 -5.26 2.93 12.38
C ILE A 188 -6.35 2.13 11.67
N GLY A 189 -6.42 2.16 10.33
CA GLY A 189 -7.38 1.38 9.54
C GLY A 189 -7.26 -0.11 9.82
N PHE A 190 -6.03 -0.62 9.91
CA PHE A 190 -5.75 -2.01 10.23
C PHE A 190 -6.17 -2.38 11.66
N ALA A 191 -5.89 -1.53 12.65
CA ALA A 191 -6.32 -1.74 14.02
C ALA A 191 -7.86 -1.75 14.16
N LEU A 192 -8.55 -0.86 13.44
CA LEU A 192 -10.02 -0.83 13.39
C LEU A 192 -10.58 -2.11 12.76
N TYR A 193 -9.99 -2.59 11.67
CA TYR A 193 -10.38 -3.84 11.04
C TYR A 193 -10.19 -5.03 12.00
N LEU A 194 -9.04 -5.12 12.67
CA LEU A 194 -8.74 -6.19 13.62
C LEU A 194 -9.64 -6.17 14.87
N SER A 195 -10.12 -5.00 15.29
CA SER A 195 -10.98 -4.86 16.47
C SER A 195 -12.37 -5.50 16.30
N GLY A 196 -12.76 -5.84 15.07
CA GLY A 196 -14.09 -6.39 14.77
C GLY A 196 -15.27 -5.42 14.95
N ILE A 197 -15.01 -4.17 15.38
CA ILE A 197 -16.04 -3.14 15.61
C ILE A 197 -16.84 -2.86 14.34
N THR A 198 -16.23 -3.09 13.18
CA THR A 198 -16.81 -2.80 11.87
C THR A 198 -17.85 -3.82 11.40
N GLY A 199 -18.09 -4.89 12.16
CA GLY A 199 -19.12 -5.90 11.83
C GLY A 199 -18.84 -6.66 10.53
N GLY A 200 -17.57 -6.84 10.14
CA GLY A 200 -17.16 -7.54 8.91
C GLY A 200 -16.90 -6.62 7.71
N TYR A 201 -17.25 -5.34 7.80
CA TYR A 201 -16.93 -4.39 6.72
C TYR A 201 -15.45 -4.03 6.69
N ASP A 202 -14.84 -4.07 5.50
CA ASP A 202 -13.44 -3.70 5.34
C ASP A 202 -13.29 -2.17 5.27
N THR A 203 -12.91 -1.58 6.40
CA THR A 203 -12.65 -0.14 6.53
C THR A 203 -11.27 0.28 6.04
N MET A 204 -10.41 -0.68 5.68
CA MET A 204 -9.09 -0.40 5.12
C MET A 204 -9.18 0.45 3.84
N ASN A 205 -10.23 0.26 3.02
CA ASN A 205 -10.43 1.06 1.81
C ASN A 205 -10.58 2.56 2.08
N ILE A 206 -11.14 2.95 3.25
CA ILE A 206 -11.19 4.35 3.66
C ILE A 206 -9.79 4.86 3.99
N ALA A 207 -8.98 4.06 4.70
CA ALA A 207 -7.59 4.41 4.99
C ALA A 207 -6.75 4.50 3.71
N TYR A 208 -6.96 3.59 2.75
CA TYR A 208 -6.31 3.65 1.44
C TYR A 208 -6.71 4.90 0.65
N LEU A 209 -7.99 5.31 0.64
CA LEU A 209 -8.41 6.55 -0.01
C LEU A 209 -7.70 7.78 0.59
N ILE A 210 -7.60 7.85 1.92
CA ILE A 210 -6.86 8.92 2.59
C ILE A 210 -5.39 8.90 2.15
N ASN A 211 -4.77 7.72 2.07
CA ASN A 211 -3.39 7.58 1.63
C ASN A 211 -3.17 7.99 0.18
N VAL A 212 -4.09 7.66 -0.72
CA VAL A 212 -4.07 8.11 -2.11
C VAL A 212 -4.07 9.65 -2.17
N ILE A 213 -4.95 10.31 -1.40
CA ILE A 213 -4.99 11.77 -1.33
C ILE A 213 -3.69 12.35 -0.75
N LEU A 214 -3.15 11.74 0.31
CA LEU A 214 -1.88 12.17 0.92
C LEU A 214 -0.70 12.01 -0.05
N LEU A 215 -0.69 10.91 -0.82
CA LEU A 215 0.32 10.67 -1.86
C LEU A 215 0.20 11.72 -2.96
N ALA A 216 -1.01 12.00 -3.45
CA ALA A 216 -1.25 13.05 -4.44
C ALA A 216 -0.71 14.42 -3.95
N VAL A 217 -1.02 14.80 -2.71
CA VAL A 217 -0.48 16.03 -2.09
C VAL A 217 1.04 16.00 -2.02
N SER A 218 1.65 14.88 -1.64
CA SER A 218 3.10 14.72 -1.58
C SER A 218 3.76 14.87 -2.96
N ILE A 219 3.14 14.31 -3.99
CA ILE A 219 3.63 14.38 -5.37
C ILE A 219 3.48 15.81 -5.93
N PHE A 220 2.26 16.38 -5.86
CA PHE A 220 1.95 17.63 -6.56
C PHE A 220 2.37 18.87 -5.78
N ARG A 221 2.21 18.88 -4.46
CA ARG A 221 2.48 20.05 -3.63
C ARG A 221 3.90 20.09 -3.10
N TYR A 222 4.45 18.93 -2.73
CA TYR A 222 5.77 18.82 -2.10
C TYR A 222 6.84 18.22 -3.01
N ARG A 223 6.55 18.10 -4.31
CA ARG A 223 7.52 17.74 -5.35
C ARG A 223 8.35 16.52 -4.99
N LEU A 224 7.68 15.44 -4.54
CA LEU A 224 8.32 14.23 -4.03
C LEU A 224 9.38 13.65 -5.00
N PHE A 225 9.16 13.76 -6.31
CA PHE A 225 10.11 13.32 -7.32
C PHE A 225 11.32 14.25 -7.52
N GLU A 226 11.16 15.57 -7.31
CA GLU A 226 12.23 16.53 -7.59
C GLU A 226 13.31 16.55 -6.51
N VAL A 227 12.94 16.36 -5.24
CA VAL A 227 13.90 16.35 -4.12
C VAL A 227 14.89 15.19 -4.23
N LEU A 228 14.43 14.04 -4.71
CA LEU A 228 15.29 12.88 -4.95
C LEU A 228 16.25 13.10 -6.13
N THR A 229 15.83 13.84 -7.14
CA THR A 229 16.71 14.24 -8.26
C THR A 229 17.76 15.24 -7.79
N LEU A 230 17.37 16.27 -7.01
CA LEU A 230 18.29 17.26 -6.46
C LEU A 230 19.31 16.67 -5.47
N ALA A 231 18.89 15.71 -4.63
CA ALA A 231 19.81 15.01 -3.74
C ALA A 231 20.85 14.19 -4.54
N LYS A 232 20.43 13.59 -5.66
CA LYS A 232 21.30 12.84 -6.56
C LYS A 232 22.27 13.77 -7.33
N GLU A 233 21.80 14.93 -7.78
CA GLU A 233 22.63 15.94 -8.43
C GLU A 233 23.63 16.57 -7.45
N LYS A 234 23.21 16.83 -6.20
CA LYS A 234 24.10 17.33 -5.16
C LYS A 234 25.19 16.30 -4.82
N ALA A 235 24.84 15.03 -4.64
CA ALA A 235 25.81 13.96 -4.43
C ALA A 235 26.78 13.80 -5.61
N LEU A 236 26.29 13.94 -6.87
CA LEU A 236 27.14 13.91 -8.07
C LEU A 236 28.05 15.13 -8.15
N ASN A 237 27.59 16.34 -7.79
CA ASN A 237 28.42 17.53 -7.75
C ASN A 237 29.47 17.48 -6.64
N ASP A 238 29.11 16.97 -5.47
CA ASP A 238 30.07 16.74 -4.36
C ASP A 238 31.15 15.69 -4.74
N TYR A 239 30.84 14.76 -5.68
CA TYR A 239 31.84 13.86 -6.28
C TYR A 239 32.64 14.49 -7.43
N GLN A 240 32.10 15.47 -8.14
CA GLN A 240 32.81 16.16 -9.24
C GLN A 240 33.88 17.13 -8.73
N ASP A 241 33.71 17.72 -7.57
CA ASP A 241 34.72 18.58 -6.91
C ASP A 241 35.97 17.81 -6.47
N GLY A 242 35.96 16.46 -6.55
CA GLY A 242 37.08 15.58 -6.23
C GLY A 242 37.79 14.91 -7.43
N LEU A 243 37.35 15.16 -8.68
CA LEU A 243 37.94 14.61 -9.89
C LEU A 243 39.02 15.55 -10.42
N ILE A 244 40.25 15.43 -9.92
CA ILE A 244 41.45 15.96 -10.58
C ILE A 244 41.80 14.99 -11.72
N VAL A 245 41.50 15.39 -12.94
CA VAL A 245 42.02 14.72 -14.14
C VAL A 245 43.49 15.15 -14.26
N LEU A 246 44.40 14.25 -13.93
CA LEU A 246 45.81 14.40 -14.25
C LEU A 246 46.00 13.94 -15.70
N ASP A 247 46.41 14.88 -16.59
CA ASP A 247 46.95 14.59 -17.90
C ASP A 247 48.26 13.82 -17.84
#